data_a9e3bde0a34bd7bd295b2d89a38ccdc9
#
_entry.id   a9e3bde0a34bd7bd295b2d89a38ccdc9
#
_cell.length_a   1.000
_cell.length_b   1.000
_cell.length_c   1.000
_cell.angle_alpha   90.00
_cell.angle_beta   90.00
_cell.angle_gamma   90.00
#
_symmetry.space_group_name_H-M   'P 1'
#
loop_
_entity.id
_entity.type
_entity.pdbx_description
1 polymer ?
#
loop_
_entity_poly.entity_id
_entity_poly.type
_entity_poly.pdbx_seq_one_letter_code
_entity_poly.pdbx_strand_id
1 'polypeptide(L)'
;MKRLIVLGANGMLGSEVVRIAKVNSIPVVALSRNSEVQFEAESMEFEQVARNLGLSESDWLVNCIGWIPQKSSGYKKEDKRLAGLLNTSLPAQISKAKAQLGFNWIQIATDCVFKGDRGNYSESDTRDAADLYGLSKIAGEELSKGAIQIRCSIVGRDTRTSSGIYSWFKSASSKGPVNGYFNQHWNGVSTTAFARLSIGMLKNDWTTPVTQHWLPRDAVSKFELLQLFAKSLELRPGAVAPVHANDSVNRILVTEDQNASDVLWKLAGYSKVPTIDELSQEFIATDRKLGSTDEQK
;
A
#
# COMPACT_ATOMS: atom_id res chain seq x y z
N MET A 1 9.63 -25.00 -4.23
CA MET A 1 8.47 -24.53 -3.40
C MET A 1 8.42 -23.01 -3.53
N LYS A 2 7.23 -22.43 -3.81
CA LYS A 2 7.08 -20.98 -3.93
C LYS A 2 7.32 -20.29 -2.58
N ARG A 3 8.15 -19.25 -2.58
CA ARG A 3 8.41 -18.41 -1.40
C ARG A 3 7.93 -16.98 -1.69
N LEU A 4 7.47 -16.30 -0.65
CA LEU A 4 7.16 -14.88 -0.72
C LEU A 4 8.27 -14.08 -0.04
N ILE A 5 8.90 -13.19 -0.78
CA ILE A 5 9.90 -12.25 -0.28
C ILE A 5 9.21 -10.90 -0.08
N VAL A 6 9.27 -10.34 1.12
CA VAL A 6 8.62 -9.07 1.46
C VAL A 6 9.67 -8.03 1.82
N LEU A 7 9.88 -7.06 0.93
CA LEU A 7 10.70 -5.89 1.21
C LEU A 7 9.92 -4.88 2.05
N GLY A 8 10.51 -4.40 3.13
CA GLY A 8 9.85 -3.49 4.07
C GLY A 8 8.88 -4.21 5.01
N ALA A 9 9.19 -5.45 5.37
CA ALA A 9 8.38 -6.35 6.18
C ALA A 9 7.86 -5.78 7.51
N ASN A 10 8.53 -4.77 8.08
CA ASN A 10 8.13 -4.10 9.32
C ASN A 10 7.31 -2.81 9.09
N GLY A 11 7.01 -2.45 7.83
CA GLY A 11 6.15 -1.30 7.50
C GLY A 11 4.66 -1.63 7.59
N MET A 12 3.82 -0.61 7.44
CA MET A 12 2.35 -0.74 7.48
C MET A 12 1.82 -1.86 6.54
N LEU A 13 2.22 -1.85 5.28
CA LEU A 13 1.81 -2.86 4.31
C LEU A 13 2.59 -4.17 4.50
N GLY A 14 3.92 -4.10 4.61
CA GLY A 14 4.76 -5.29 4.64
C GLY A 14 4.48 -6.21 5.82
N SER A 15 4.20 -5.66 7.01
CA SER A 15 3.84 -6.46 8.18
C SER A 15 2.52 -7.23 7.98
N GLU A 16 1.56 -6.63 7.30
CA GLU A 16 0.29 -7.29 6.99
C GLU A 16 0.47 -8.37 5.90
N VAL A 17 1.31 -8.12 4.89
CA VAL A 17 1.66 -9.14 3.87
C VAL A 17 2.33 -10.35 4.54
N VAL A 18 3.30 -10.14 5.43
CA VAL A 18 3.94 -11.21 6.20
C VAL A 18 2.93 -11.97 7.06
N ARG A 19 2.05 -11.25 7.76
CA ARG A 19 1.01 -11.87 8.60
C ARG A 19 0.07 -12.77 7.79
N ILE A 20 -0.47 -12.27 6.67
CA ILE A 20 -1.39 -13.02 5.81
C ILE A 20 -0.66 -14.21 5.15
N ALA A 21 0.61 -14.07 4.76
CA ALA A 21 1.41 -15.18 4.24
C ALA A 21 1.54 -16.31 5.27
N LYS A 22 1.86 -15.98 6.53
CA LYS A 22 1.97 -16.97 7.63
C LYS A 22 0.63 -17.67 7.90
N VAL A 23 -0.48 -16.95 7.95
CA VAL A 23 -1.83 -17.50 8.12
C VAL A 23 -2.18 -18.47 6.99
N ASN A 24 -1.67 -18.25 5.80
CA ASN A 24 -1.88 -19.10 4.62
C ASN A 24 -0.80 -20.19 4.44
N SER A 25 0.09 -20.38 5.43
CA SER A 25 1.20 -21.34 5.38
C SER A 25 2.11 -21.15 4.15
N ILE A 26 2.26 -19.91 3.67
CA ILE A 26 3.20 -19.58 2.60
C ILE A 26 4.58 -19.33 3.22
N PRO A 27 5.65 -20.00 2.74
CA PRO A 27 7.00 -19.69 3.16
C PRO A 27 7.33 -18.23 2.85
N VAL A 28 7.69 -17.46 3.88
CA VAL A 28 7.94 -16.02 3.76
C VAL A 28 9.34 -15.66 4.24
N VAL A 29 10.06 -14.88 3.43
CA VAL A 29 11.33 -14.23 3.79
C VAL A 29 11.03 -12.74 4.02
N ALA A 30 11.09 -12.33 5.26
CA ALA A 30 10.84 -10.96 5.67
C ALA A 30 12.14 -10.14 5.63
N LEU A 31 12.19 -9.09 4.80
CA LEU A 31 13.36 -8.23 4.62
C LEU A 31 13.09 -6.84 5.19
N SER A 32 13.88 -6.44 6.17
CA SER A 32 13.87 -5.09 6.76
C SER A 32 15.20 -4.82 7.46
N ARG A 33 15.40 -3.62 7.96
CA ARG A 33 16.59 -3.26 8.75
C ARG A 33 16.77 -4.08 10.04
N ASN A 34 15.67 -4.59 10.59
CA ASN A 34 15.64 -5.28 11.89
C ASN A 34 15.02 -6.69 11.80
N SER A 35 14.97 -7.31 10.63
CA SER A 35 14.55 -8.71 10.45
C SER A 35 15.76 -9.64 10.46
N GLU A 36 15.52 -10.94 10.59
CA GLU A 36 16.55 -11.98 10.54
C GLU A 36 17.39 -11.85 9.26
N VAL A 37 16.73 -11.68 8.11
CA VAL A 37 17.40 -11.30 6.87
C VAL A 37 17.33 -9.79 6.72
N GLN A 38 18.45 -9.11 6.93
CA GLN A 38 18.51 -7.67 6.88
C GLN A 38 18.53 -7.16 5.44
N PHE A 39 17.81 -6.06 5.22
CA PHE A 39 17.90 -5.26 4.02
C PHE A 39 17.75 -3.78 4.35
N GLU A 40 18.74 -3.00 3.95
CA GLU A 40 18.75 -1.56 4.04
C GLU A 40 19.11 -0.95 2.68
N ALA A 41 18.13 -0.30 2.04
CA ALA A 41 18.28 0.22 0.69
C ALA A 41 19.34 1.34 0.57
N GLU A 42 19.77 1.93 1.69
CA GLU A 42 20.80 2.98 1.73
C GLU A 42 22.22 2.44 1.62
N SER A 43 22.44 1.19 2.01
CA SER A 43 23.78 0.59 2.13
C SER A 43 23.92 -0.75 1.39
N MET A 44 22.82 -1.30 0.87
CA MET A 44 22.81 -2.64 0.26
C MET A 44 22.23 -2.59 -1.16
N GLU A 45 22.94 -3.22 -2.10
CA GLU A 45 22.44 -3.42 -3.46
C GLU A 45 21.47 -4.59 -3.51
N PHE A 46 20.24 -4.37 -4.01
CA PHE A 46 19.21 -5.40 -4.03
C PHE A 46 19.62 -6.60 -4.89
N GLU A 47 20.34 -6.40 -6.00
CA GLU A 47 20.81 -7.49 -6.86
C GLU A 47 21.67 -8.50 -6.09
N GLN A 48 22.59 -8.01 -5.23
CA GLN A 48 23.42 -8.89 -4.41
C GLN A 48 22.60 -9.66 -3.38
N VAL A 49 21.63 -8.99 -2.74
CA VAL A 49 20.72 -9.65 -1.78
C VAL A 49 19.88 -10.72 -2.47
N ALA A 50 19.34 -10.43 -3.66
CA ALA A 50 18.55 -11.37 -4.45
C ALA A 50 19.38 -12.63 -4.82
N ARG A 51 20.65 -12.46 -5.22
CA ARG A 51 21.57 -13.58 -5.49
C ARG A 51 21.89 -14.39 -4.24
N ASN A 52 22.18 -13.75 -3.12
CA ASN A 52 22.48 -14.42 -1.86
C ASN A 52 21.29 -15.24 -1.34
N LEU A 53 20.06 -14.79 -1.59
CA LEU A 53 18.83 -15.51 -1.28
C LEU A 53 18.52 -16.62 -2.29
N GLY A 54 19.23 -16.69 -3.41
CA GLY A 54 18.98 -17.62 -4.49
C GLY A 54 17.59 -17.44 -5.10
N LEU A 55 17.19 -16.17 -5.37
CA LEU A 55 15.89 -15.91 -5.99
C LEU A 55 15.81 -16.50 -7.38
N SER A 56 14.66 -17.06 -7.73
CA SER A 56 14.39 -17.77 -8.98
C SER A 56 12.96 -17.52 -9.47
N GLU A 57 12.61 -18.04 -10.63
CA GLU A 57 11.28 -17.93 -11.25
C GLU A 57 10.13 -18.43 -10.37
N SER A 58 10.40 -19.31 -9.42
CA SER A 58 9.40 -19.80 -8.46
C SER A 58 9.10 -18.83 -7.31
N ASP A 59 9.95 -17.83 -7.11
CA ASP A 59 9.85 -16.88 -6.00
C ASP A 59 8.99 -15.66 -6.36
N TRP A 60 8.37 -15.08 -5.35
CA TRP A 60 7.53 -13.88 -5.46
C TRP A 60 8.06 -12.79 -4.54
N LEU A 61 8.28 -11.61 -5.09
CA LEU A 61 8.69 -10.43 -4.36
C LEU A 61 7.53 -9.44 -4.25
N VAL A 62 7.27 -8.92 -3.04
CA VAL A 62 6.39 -7.75 -2.84
C VAL A 62 7.24 -6.61 -2.29
N ASN A 63 7.36 -5.53 -3.05
CA ASN A 63 8.06 -4.33 -2.59
C ASN A 63 7.09 -3.40 -1.83
N CYS A 64 7.21 -3.40 -0.51
CA CYS A 64 6.47 -2.52 0.39
C CYS A 64 7.33 -1.33 0.91
N ILE A 65 8.56 -1.17 0.38
CA ILE A 65 9.41 -0.03 0.74
C ILE A 65 9.00 1.19 -0.09
N GLY A 66 8.92 2.33 0.58
CA GLY A 66 8.74 3.62 -0.05
C GLY A 66 8.91 4.77 0.93
N TRP A 67 9.37 5.90 0.41
CA TRP A 67 9.34 7.18 1.11
C TRP A 67 7.96 7.82 0.91
N ILE A 68 7.40 8.39 1.99
CA ILE A 68 6.13 9.13 1.98
C ILE A 68 6.26 10.46 2.72
N PRO A 69 5.51 11.53 2.33
CA PRO A 69 5.64 12.87 2.92
C PRO A 69 5.39 12.95 4.42
N GLN A 70 4.51 12.11 4.95
CA GLN A 70 4.16 12.09 6.39
C GLN A 70 5.34 11.75 7.31
N LYS A 71 6.45 11.26 6.73
CA LYS A 71 7.71 11.00 7.46
C LYS A 71 8.69 12.16 7.36
N SER A 72 8.31 13.25 6.68
CA SER A 72 9.15 14.42 6.43
C SER A 72 8.69 15.63 7.24
N SER A 73 9.66 16.46 7.64
CA SER A 73 9.42 17.76 8.25
C SER A 73 9.62 18.93 7.26
N GLY A 74 9.23 18.74 5.98
CA GLY A 74 9.22 19.79 4.96
C GLY A 74 10.31 19.70 3.89
N TYR A 75 10.29 18.69 3.05
CA TYR A 75 11.07 18.53 1.80
C TYR A 75 12.55 18.96 1.88
N LYS A 76 13.26 18.54 2.94
CA LYS A 76 14.69 18.78 3.12
C LYS A 76 15.51 18.05 2.04
N LYS A 77 16.80 18.37 1.92
CA LYS A 77 17.75 17.67 1.03
C LYS A 77 17.70 16.15 1.25
N GLU A 78 17.56 15.72 2.49
CA GLU A 78 17.45 14.32 2.86
C GLU A 78 16.17 13.66 2.33
N ASP A 79 15.03 14.36 2.36
CA ASP A 79 13.78 13.85 1.80
C ASP A 79 13.88 13.59 0.30
N LYS A 80 14.53 14.50 -0.45
CA LYS A 80 14.81 14.33 -1.88
C LYS A 80 15.69 13.12 -2.14
N ARG A 81 16.73 12.94 -1.31
CA ARG A 81 17.63 11.78 -1.40
C ARG A 81 16.87 10.47 -1.15
N LEU A 82 16.10 10.41 -0.07
CA LEU A 82 15.33 9.22 0.30
C LEU A 82 14.21 8.92 -0.69
N ALA A 83 13.49 9.93 -1.19
CA ALA A 83 12.47 9.75 -2.20
C ALA A 83 13.08 9.17 -3.50
N GLY A 84 14.20 9.72 -3.97
CA GLY A 84 14.92 9.21 -5.13
C GLY A 84 15.44 7.79 -4.92
N LEU A 85 16.01 7.50 -3.75
CA LEU A 85 16.51 6.16 -3.44
C LEU A 85 15.40 5.12 -3.35
N LEU A 86 14.38 5.36 -2.51
CA LEU A 86 13.40 4.33 -2.15
C LEU A 86 12.27 4.19 -3.17
N ASN A 87 11.86 5.31 -3.81
CA ASN A 87 10.76 5.30 -4.76
C ASN A 87 11.21 5.14 -6.21
N THR A 88 12.48 5.43 -6.53
CA THR A 88 12.99 5.40 -7.91
C THR A 88 14.12 4.39 -8.09
N SER A 89 15.23 4.53 -7.35
CA SER A 89 16.42 3.68 -7.56
C SER A 89 16.20 2.23 -7.13
N LEU A 90 15.52 1.98 -6.01
CA LEU A 90 15.23 0.62 -5.55
C LEU A 90 14.35 -0.15 -6.55
N PRO A 91 13.23 0.38 -7.07
CA PRO A 91 12.49 -0.26 -8.17
C PRO A 91 13.36 -0.58 -9.40
N ALA A 92 14.27 0.32 -9.80
CA ALA A 92 15.20 0.07 -10.89
C ALA A 92 16.15 -1.12 -10.60
N GLN A 93 16.69 -1.20 -9.38
CA GLN A 93 17.53 -2.33 -8.97
C GLN A 93 16.74 -3.66 -8.97
N ILE A 94 15.49 -3.64 -8.49
CA ILE A 94 14.62 -4.82 -8.51
C ILE A 94 14.35 -5.26 -9.95
N SER A 95 14.04 -4.30 -10.85
CA SER A 95 13.85 -4.56 -12.28
C SER A 95 15.06 -5.25 -12.92
N LYS A 96 16.27 -4.75 -12.63
CA LYS A 96 17.53 -5.33 -13.11
C LYS A 96 17.73 -6.76 -12.58
N ALA A 97 17.53 -6.98 -11.27
CA ALA A 97 17.65 -8.29 -10.67
C ALA A 97 16.60 -9.28 -11.23
N LYS A 98 15.35 -8.82 -11.42
CA LYS A 98 14.28 -9.63 -12.04
C LYS A 98 14.66 -10.08 -13.45
N ALA A 99 15.20 -9.21 -14.27
CA ALA A 99 15.61 -9.55 -15.63
C ALA A 99 16.68 -10.66 -15.69
N GLN A 100 17.50 -10.80 -14.64
CA GLN A 100 18.55 -11.81 -14.54
C GLN A 100 18.09 -13.10 -13.86
N LEU A 101 17.20 -13.02 -12.86
CA LEU A 101 16.87 -14.13 -11.96
C LEU A 101 15.44 -14.67 -12.19
N GLY A 102 14.59 -13.96 -12.93
CA GLY A 102 13.28 -14.43 -13.37
C GLY A 102 12.15 -14.37 -12.33
N PHE A 103 12.41 -14.05 -11.06
CA PHE A 103 11.37 -14.05 -10.01
C PHE A 103 10.17 -13.15 -10.35
N ASN A 104 9.01 -13.44 -9.75
CA ASN A 104 7.79 -12.64 -9.93
C ASN A 104 7.80 -11.44 -8.98
N TRP A 105 7.30 -10.28 -9.45
CA TRP A 105 7.40 -9.04 -8.68
C TRP A 105 6.11 -8.24 -8.67
N ILE A 106 5.55 -8.01 -7.48
CA ILE A 106 4.42 -7.12 -7.22
C ILE A 106 4.97 -5.80 -6.67
N GLN A 107 4.68 -4.70 -7.37
CA GLN A 107 5.04 -3.34 -7.00
C GLN A 107 3.79 -2.56 -6.62
N ILE A 108 3.71 -2.07 -5.38
CA ILE A 108 2.65 -1.12 -5.02
C ILE A 108 2.94 0.24 -5.67
N ALA A 109 2.00 0.70 -6.48
CA ALA A 109 1.94 2.04 -7.05
C ALA A 109 0.92 2.91 -6.26
N THR A 110 0.67 4.14 -6.69
CA THR A 110 -0.14 5.10 -5.93
C THR A 110 -0.98 6.01 -6.82
N ASP A 111 -2.15 6.41 -6.33
CA ASP A 111 -2.97 7.47 -6.88
C ASP A 111 -2.29 8.86 -6.86
N CYS A 112 -1.29 9.05 -6.01
CA CYS A 112 -0.55 10.30 -5.89
C CYS A 112 0.39 10.60 -7.09
N VAL A 113 0.42 9.74 -8.10
CA VAL A 113 1.01 10.07 -9.42
C VAL A 113 0.16 11.09 -10.19
N PHE A 114 -1.07 11.30 -9.78
CA PHE A 114 -1.98 12.30 -10.32
C PHE A 114 -2.05 13.53 -9.42
N LYS A 115 -2.26 14.70 -10.02
CA LYS A 115 -2.35 15.98 -9.32
C LYS A 115 -3.53 16.01 -8.32
N GLY A 116 -4.66 15.43 -8.70
CA GLY A 116 -5.83 15.33 -7.83
C GLY A 116 -6.75 16.52 -7.88
N ASP A 117 -6.84 17.18 -9.02
CA ASP A 117 -7.71 18.35 -9.24
C ASP A 117 -9.05 18.00 -9.92
N ARG A 118 -9.19 16.83 -10.57
CA ARG A 118 -10.42 16.43 -11.29
C ARG A 118 -11.08 15.13 -10.83
N GLY A 119 -10.32 14.15 -10.33
CA GLY A 119 -10.81 12.79 -10.06
C GLY A 119 -11.03 11.93 -11.30
N ASN A 120 -11.52 10.71 -11.09
CA ASN A 120 -11.78 9.71 -12.13
C ASN A 120 -10.59 9.50 -13.08
N TYR A 121 -9.40 9.38 -12.51
CA TYR A 121 -8.18 9.09 -13.26
C TYR A 121 -8.13 7.61 -13.65
N SER A 122 -7.90 7.35 -14.95
CA SER A 122 -7.72 6.01 -15.52
C SER A 122 -6.24 5.64 -15.65
N GLU A 123 -5.97 4.40 -16.05
CA GLU A 123 -4.61 3.89 -16.25
C GLU A 123 -3.85 4.67 -17.34
N SER A 124 -4.54 5.09 -18.40
CA SER A 124 -3.97 5.84 -19.55
C SER A 124 -3.82 7.34 -19.31
N ASP A 125 -4.38 7.86 -18.22
CA ASP A 125 -4.27 9.29 -17.91
C ASP A 125 -2.82 9.72 -17.66
N THR A 126 -2.50 10.95 -18.07
CA THR A 126 -1.19 11.54 -17.80
C THR A 126 -0.93 11.63 -16.29
N ARG A 127 0.19 11.08 -15.85
CA ARG A 127 0.68 11.21 -14.48
C ARG A 127 1.30 12.60 -14.32
N ASP A 128 0.56 13.52 -13.72
CA ASP A 128 0.81 14.96 -13.70
C ASP A 128 1.12 15.53 -12.31
N ALA A 129 1.46 14.65 -11.35
CA ALA A 129 1.86 15.08 -10.01
C ALA A 129 3.07 16.03 -10.07
N ALA A 130 3.04 17.09 -9.24
CA ALA A 130 4.08 18.11 -9.19
C ALA A 130 4.89 18.09 -7.88
N ASP A 131 4.45 17.33 -6.90
CA ASP A 131 5.17 17.20 -5.61
C ASP A 131 6.26 16.11 -5.66
N LEU A 132 7.19 16.19 -4.72
CA LEU A 132 8.34 15.27 -4.64
C LEU A 132 7.92 13.79 -4.58
N TYR A 133 6.84 13.49 -3.84
CA TYR A 133 6.38 12.12 -3.69
C TYR A 133 5.83 11.58 -5.01
N GLY A 134 4.90 12.29 -5.62
CA GLY A 134 4.30 11.89 -6.89
C GLY A 134 5.35 11.75 -7.99
N LEU A 135 6.24 12.74 -8.15
CA LEU A 135 7.33 12.69 -9.14
C LEU A 135 8.27 11.49 -8.92
N SER A 136 8.66 11.20 -7.67
CA SER A 136 9.52 10.05 -7.39
C SER A 136 8.82 8.71 -7.66
N LYS A 137 7.51 8.63 -7.43
CA LYS A 137 6.70 7.44 -7.72
C LYS A 137 6.48 7.26 -9.23
N ILE A 138 6.26 8.34 -9.99
CA ILE A 138 6.18 8.30 -11.46
C ILE A 138 7.47 7.70 -12.02
N ALA A 139 8.63 8.24 -11.62
CA ALA A 139 9.93 7.74 -12.07
C ALA A 139 10.14 6.25 -11.68
N GLY A 140 9.69 5.85 -10.49
CA GLY A 140 9.75 4.46 -10.05
C GLY A 140 8.87 3.52 -10.87
N GLU A 141 7.65 3.93 -11.22
CA GLU A 141 6.76 3.16 -12.09
C GLU A 141 7.40 2.93 -13.49
N GLU A 142 8.04 3.94 -14.06
CA GLU A 142 8.71 3.85 -15.36
C GLU A 142 9.90 2.87 -15.34
N LEU A 143 10.60 2.79 -14.22
CA LEU A 143 11.76 1.92 -14.04
C LEU A 143 11.39 0.51 -13.57
N SER A 144 10.14 0.26 -13.17
CA SER A 144 9.64 -1.03 -12.70
C SER A 144 9.33 -1.99 -13.85
N LYS A 145 10.29 -2.23 -14.73
CA LYS A 145 10.11 -3.12 -15.90
C LYS A 145 9.86 -4.57 -15.46
N GLY A 146 8.79 -5.16 -15.99
CA GLY A 146 8.37 -6.54 -15.68
C GLY A 146 7.68 -6.70 -14.33
N ALA A 147 7.35 -5.62 -13.63
CA ALA A 147 6.54 -5.67 -12.42
C ALA A 147 5.05 -5.84 -12.73
N ILE A 148 4.35 -6.46 -11.79
CA ILE A 148 2.90 -6.32 -11.65
C ILE A 148 2.68 -5.08 -10.79
N GLN A 149 2.34 -3.96 -11.41
CA GLN A 149 2.14 -2.68 -10.74
C GLN A 149 0.68 -2.50 -10.39
N ILE A 150 0.37 -2.50 -9.10
CA ILE A 150 -1.00 -2.27 -8.61
C ILE A 150 -1.10 -0.85 -8.09
N ARG A 151 -1.81 0.01 -8.84
CA ARG A 151 -2.01 1.41 -8.47
C ARG A 151 -3.28 1.53 -7.63
N CYS A 152 -3.10 1.90 -6.38
CA CYS A 152 -4.17 2.14 -5.42
C CYS A 152 -3.70 3.09 -4.32
N SER A 153 -4.62 3.73 -3.65
CA SER A 153 -4.37 4.31 -2.33
C SER A 153 -4.57 3.23 -1.27
N ILE A 154 -3.89 3.33 -0.13
CA ILE A 154 -3.92 2.25 0.87
C ILE A 154 -4.08 2.78 2.28
N VAL A 155 -4.89 2.08 3.08
CA VAL A 155 -5.07 2.34 4.51
C VAL A 155 -4.84 1.07 5.32
N GLY A 156 -4.23 1.23 6.50
CA GLY A 156 -3.98 0.09 7.39
C GLY A 156 -3.42 0.51 8.73
N ARG A 157 -3.14 -0.49 9.56
CA ARG A 157 -2.51 -0.31 10.86
C ARG A 157 -1.02 0.00 10.68
N ASP A 158 -0.59 1.17 11.12
CA ASP A 158 0.83 1.48 11.28
C ASP A 158 1.20 1.37 12.76
N THR A 159 1.90 0.30 13.12
CA THR A 159 2.31 0.03 14.50
C THR A 159 3.55 0.78 14.92
N ARG A 160 4.27 1.42 13.97
CA ARG A 160 5.59 2.01 14.22
C ARG A 160 5.58 3.52 14.33
N THR A 161 4.79 4.20 13.51
CA THR A 161 4.94 5.65 13.37
C THR A 161 3.63 6.41 13.61
N SER A 162 2.50 5.74 13.72
CA SER A 162 1.16 6.37 13.78
C SER A 162 0.91 7.39 12.67
N SER A 163 1.67 7.31 11.56
CA SER A 163 1.61 8.28 10.46
C SER A 163 0.50 7.99 9.45
N GLY A 164 -0.05 6.78 9.45
CA GLY A 164 -1.19 6.42 8.61
C GLY A 164 -2.49 7.03 9.14
N ILE A 165 -3.43 7.36 8.22
CA ILE A 165 -4.69 8.03 8.56
C ILE A 165 -5.49 7.29 9.63
N TYR A 166 -5.51 5.96 9.61
CA TYR A 166 -6.21 5.15 10.62
C TYR A 166 -5.54 5.23 11.99
N SER A 167 -4.22 5.03 12.06
CA SER A 167 -3.49 5.07 13.33
C SER A 167 -3.51 6.47 13.95
N TRP A 168 -3.39 7.52 13.11
CA TRP A 168 -3.59 8.89 13.54
C TRP A 168 -5.01 9.11 14.09
N PHE A 169 -6.05 8.67 13.37
CA PHE A 169 -7.44 8.84 13.77
C PHE A 169 -7.70 8.17 15.13
N LYS A 170 -7.26 6.91 15.29
CA LYS A 170 -7.40 6.15 16.54
C LYS A 170 -6.77 6.90 17.74
N SER A 171 -5.59 7.48 17.54
CA SER A 171 -4.91 8.27 18.58
C SER A 171 -5.57 9.65 18.81
N ALA A 172 -6.00 10.34 17.75
CA ALA A 172 -6.57 11.68 17.88
C ALA A 172 -7.99 11.64 18.47
N SER A 173 -8.82 10.70 18.05
CA SER A 173 -10.21 10.55 18.51
C SER A 173 -10.33 10.16 19.99
N SER A 174 -9.29 9.58 20.59
CA SER A 174 -9.24 9.34 22.03
C SER A 174 -9.13 10.61 22.86
N LYS A 175 -8.71 11.73 22.24
CA LYS A 175 -8.52 13.03 22.90
C LYS A 175 -9.69 13.99 22.66
N GLY A 176 -10.59 13.68 21.74
CA GLY A 176 -11.74 14.50 21.38
C GLY A 176 -12.13 14.37 19.91
N PRO A 177 -13.14 15.13 19.46
CA PRO A 177 -13.57 15.14 18.07
C PRO A 177 -12.45 15.56 17.12
N VAL A 178 -12.39 14.94 15.94
CA VAL A 178 -11.41 15.26 14.90
C VAL A 178 -12.10 15.85 13.67
N ASN A 179 -11.39 16.66 12.90
CA ASN A 179 -11.87 17.22 11.66
C ASN A 179 -11.79 16.21 10.53
N GLY A 180 -12.87 16.01 9.79
CA GLY A 180 -12.95 15.24 8.57
C GLY A 180 -13.24 16.14 7.36
N TYR A 181 -12.40 16.07 6.33
CA TYR A 181 -12.54 16.93 5.16
C TYR A 181 -13.54 16.34 4.15
N PHE A 182 -14.64 17.02 3.88
CA PHE A 182 -15.65 16.54 2.95
C PHE A 182 -15.35 16.87 1.47
N ASN A 183 -14.40 17.79 1.20
CA ASN A 183 -13.93 18.14 -0.15
C ASN A 183 -12.60 17.44 -0.54
N GLN A 184 -12.20 16.39 0.18
CA GLN A 184 -11.08 15.53 -0.18
C GLN A 184 -11.58 14.10 -0.38
N HIS A 185 -11.53 13.60 -1.61
CA HIS A 185 -12.11 12.32 -2.01
C HIS A 185 -11.07 11.21 -2.12
N TRP A 186 -11.51 9.98 -1.84
CA TRP A 186 -10.65 8.80 -1.74
C TRP A 186 -11.41 7.51 -2.13
N ASN A 187 -10.73 6.60 -2.83
CA ASN A 187 -11.23 5.25 -3.13
C ASN A 187 -10.11 4.20 -3.09
N GLY A 188 -9.41 4.13 -1.99
CA GLY A 188 -8.34 3.16 -1.81
C GLY A 188 -8.79 1.86 -1.15
N VAL A 189 -7.83 0.97 -0.93
CA VAL A 189 -8.02 -0.36 -0.36
C VAL A 189 -7.38 -0.48 1.02
N SER A 190 -7.66 -1.57 1.75
CA SER A 190 -6.97 -1.87 3.01
C SER A 190 -5.67 -2.64 2.77
N THR A 191 -4.72 -2.53 3.72
CA THR A 191 -3.51 -3.37 3.73
C THR A 191 -3.85 -4.86 3.76
N THR A 192 -4.92 -5.26 4.43
CA THR A 192 -5.42 -6.64 4.48
C THR A 192 -5.84 -7.11 3.08
N ALA A 193 -6.60 -6.30 2.35
CA ALA A 193 -7.01 -6.63 0.98
C ALA A 193 -5.80 -6.79 0.05
N PHE A 194 -4.83 -5.84 0.11
CA PHE A 194 -3.62 -5.91 -0.72
C PHE A 194 -2.75 -7.12 -0.37
N ALA A 195 -2.61 -7.45 0.90
CA ALA A 195 -1.90 -8.65 1.33
C ALA A 195 -2.58 -9.94 0.79
N ARG A 196 -3.91 -10.02 0.87
CA ARG A 196 -4.68 -11.13 0.29
C ARG A 196 -4.50 -11.22 -1.23
N LEU A 197 -4.52 -10.09 -1.94
CA LEU A 197 -4.24 -10.05 -3.38
C LEU A 197 -2.85 -10.63 -3.68
N SER A 198 -1.81 -10.18 -2.96
CA SER A 198 -0.44 -10.67 -3.15
C SER A 198 -0.33 -12.18 -2.98
N ILE A 199 -1.01 -12.75 -1.98
CA ILE A 199 -1.07 -14.19 -1.76
C ILE A 199 -1.89 -14.90 -2.85
N GLY A 200 -2.99 -14.30 -3.28
CA GLY A 200 -3.83 -14.84 -4.36
C GLY A 200 -3.09 -14.92 -5.68
N MET A 201 -2.31 -13.90 -6.04
CA MET A 201 -1.45 -13.90 -7.22
C MET A 201 -0.42 -15.03 -7.16
N LEU A 202 0.28 -15.18 -6.02
CA LEU A 202 1.25 -16.25 -5.81
C LEU A 202 0.61 -17.64 -5.93
N LYS A 203 -0.56 -17.86 -5.32
CA LYS A 203 -1.25 -19.15 -5.33
C LYS A 203 -1.71 -19.57 -6.72
N ASN A 204 -2.11 -18.60 -7.54
CA ASN A 204 -2.69 -18.84 -8.87
C ASN A 204 -1.71 -18.57 -10.02
N ASP A 205 -0.43 -18.34 -9.76
CA ASP A 205 0.59 -18.01 -10.77
C ASP A 205 0.16 -16.87 -11.71
N TRP A 206 -0.43 -15.84 -11.13
CA TRP A 206 -0.85 -14.68 -11.91
C TRP A 206 0.36 -13.74 -12.13
N THR A 207 1.11 -13.96 -13.20
CA THR A 207 2.44 -13.38 -13.43
C THR A 207 2.48 -12.29 -14.53
N THR A 208 1.34 -11.96 -15.14
CA THR A 208 1.29 -11.00 -16.27
C THR A 208 1.70 -9.60 -15.80
N PRO A 209 2.82 -9.05 -16.30
CA PRO A 209 3.21 -7.68 -15.98
C PRO A 209 2.17 -6.69 -16.52
N VAL A 210 1.71 -5.82 -15.65
CA VAL A 210 0.67 -4.85 -15.97
C VAL A 210 0.76 -3.67 -15.00
N THR A 211 0.26 -2.50 -15.41
CA THR A 211 -0.12 -1.43 -14.49
C THR A 211 -1.64 -1.40 -14.43
N GLN A 212 -2.21 -1.74 -13.29
CA GLN A 212 -3.64 -1.87 -13.10
C GLN A 212 -4.12 -1.01 -11.94
N HIS A 213 -5.17 -0.25 -12.14
CA HIS A 213 -5.91 0.38 -11.05
C HIS A 213 -6.71 -0.68 -10.30
N TRP A 214 -6.56 -0.69 -9.00
CA TRP A 214 -7.30 -1.61 -8.14
C TRP A 214 -8.03 -0.82 -7.05
N LEU A 215 -9.34 -0.80 -7.13
CA LEU A 215 -10.20 0.11 -6.37
C LEU A 215 -11.47 -0.60 -5.89
N PRO A 216 -12.05 -0.17 -4.76
CA PRO A 216 -13.32 -0.66 -4.26
C PRO A 216 -14.48 -0.18 -5.15
N ARG A 217 -15.69 -0.65 -4.86
CA ARG A 217 -16.88 -0.34 -5.63
C ARG A 217 -17.35 1.11 -5.52
N ASP A 218 -16.92 1.81 -4.46
CA ASP A 218 -17.35 3.16 -4.11
C ASP A 218 -16.15 4.09 -3.83
N ALA A 219 -16.46 5.36 -3.66
CA ALA A 219 -15.53 6.40 -3.24
C ALA A 219 -16.18 7.18 -2.09
N VAL A 220 -15.36 7.71 -1.20
CA VAL A 220 -15.78 8.49 -0.04
C VAL A 220 -14.94 9.76 0.11
N SER A 221 -15.47 10.76 0.80
CA SER A 221 -14.66 11.85 1.32
C SER A 221 -13.81 11.40 2.52
N LYS A 222 -12.79 12.17 2.87
CA LYS A 222 -12.03 11.93 4.11
C LYS A 222 -12.92 11.99 5.36
N PHE A 223 -13.95 12.85 5.35
CA PHE A 223 -14.94 12.90 6.40
C PHE A 223 -15.69 11.56 6.53
N GLU A 224 -16.25 11.06 5.44
CA GLU A 224 -16.97 9.78 5.43
C GLU A 224 -16.06 8.61 5.81
N LEU A 225 -14.81 8.57 5.30
CA LEU A 225 -13.85 7.55 5.68
C LEU A 225 -13.60 7.52 7.21
N LEU A 226 -13.42 8.69 7.83
CA LEU A 226 -13.24 8.77 9.28
C LEU A 226 -14.52 8.39 10.05
N GLN A 227 -15.71 8.68 9.49
CA GLN A 227 -16.98 8.19 10.06
C GLN A 227 -17.08 6.66 10.01
N LEU A 228 -16.64 6.01 8.91
CA LEU A 228 -16.58 4.55 8.82
C LEU A 228 -15.64 3.96 9.88
N PHE A 229 -14.50 4.59 10.11
CA PHE A 229 -13.60 4.19 11.21
C PHE A 229 -14.25 4.38 12.58
N ALA A 230 -14.88 5.53 12.82
CA ALA A 230 -15.59 5.81 14.08
C ALA A 230 -16.67 4.76 14.36
N LYS A 231 -17.48 4.43 13.35
CA LYS A 231 -18.50 3.37 13.41
C LYS A 231 -17.87 2.03 13.77
N SER A 232 -16.83 1.61 13.05
CA SER A 232 -16.15 0.33 13.28
C SER A 232 -15.40 0.26 14.61
N LEU A 233 -15.00 1.41 15.17
CA LEU A 233 -14.38 1.53 16.49
C LEU A 233 -15.41 1.75 17.61
N GLU A 234 -16.70 1.82 17.30
CA GLU A 234 -17.81 2.07 18.24
C GLU A 234 -17.65 3.37 19.03
N LEU A 235 -17.12 4.41 18.37
CA LEU A 235 -16.96 5.72 18.99
C LEU A 235 -18.33 6.44 19.11
N ARG A 236 -18.41 7.37 20.04
CA ARG A 236 -19.63 8.16 20.27
C ARG A 236 -19.98 9.00 19.02
N PRO A 237 -21.27 9.27 18.76
CA PRO A 237 -21.68 10.24 17.75
C PRO A 237 -20.96 11.58 17.94
N GLY A 238 -20.57 12.23 16.82
CA GLY A 238 -19.83 13.49 16.86
C GLY A 238 -18.30 13.35 16.99
N ALA A 239 -17.76 12.12 16.98
CA ALA A 239 -16.30 11.90 16.97
C ALA A 239 -15.60 12.51 15.74
N VAL A 240 -16.32 12.76 14.65
CA VAL A 240 -15.80 13.40 13.43
C VAL A 240 -16.67 14.61 13.08
N ALA A 241 -16.06 15.77 12.97
CA ALA A 241 -16.72 17.01 12.54
C ALA A 241 -16.46 17.25 11.04
N PRO A 242 -17.49 17.57 10.22
CA PRO A 242 -17.29 17.91 8.82
C PRO A 242 -16.63 19.28 8.69
N VAL A 243 -15.53 19.37 7.94
CA VAL A 243 -14.79 20.61 7.71
C VAL A 243 -14.41 20.72 6.24
N HIS A 244 -14.43 21.94 5.70
CA HIS A 244 -13.90 22.22 4.37
C HIS A 244 -12.39 22.49 4.46
N ALA A 245 -11.58 21.69 3.75
CA ALA A 245 -10.15 21.97 3.63
C ALA A 245 -9.93 23.14 2.66
N ASN A 246 -8.87 23.92 2.87
CA ASN A 246 -8.50 25.03 1.98
C ASN A 246 -8.26 24.54 0.54
N ASP A 247 -7.61 23.37 0.42
CA ASP A 247 -7.34 22.73 -0.86
C ASP A 247 -8.29 21.55 -1.08
N SER A 248 -8.99 21.53 -2.22
CA SER A 248 -9.75 20.38 -2.66
C SER A 248 -8.81 19.37 -3.30
N VAL A 249 -8.93 18.09 -2.93
CA VAL A 249 -8.16 16.99 -3.54
C VAL A 249 -9.13 15.89 -3.95
N ASN A 250 -9.10 15.54 -5.23
CA ASN A 250 -9.88 14.45 -5.78
C ASN A 250 -8.97 13.53 -6.63
N ARG A 251 -8.43 12.48 -6.01
CA ARG A 251 -7.63 11.44 -6.67
C ARG A 251 -8.40 10.14 -6.83
N ILE A 252 -9.71 10.21 -6.97
CA ILE A 252 -10.52 9.03 -7.27
C ILE A 252 -9.98 8.39 -8.55
N LEU A 253 -9.68 7.11 -8.47
CA LEU A 253 -9.29 6.29 -9.61
C LEU A 253 -10.53 5.64 -10.22
N VAL A 254 -10.49 5.42 -11.52
CA VAL A 254 -11.37 4.50 -12.27
C VAL A 254 -10.49 3.50 -12.99
N THR A 255 -11.05 2.42 -13.52
CA THR A 255 -10.29 1.45 -14.32
C THR A 255 -10.85 1.37 -15.72
N GLU A 256 -9.96 1.24 -16.70
CA GLU A 256 -10.30 0.99 -18.11
C GLU A 256 -10.64 -0.48 -18.36
N ASP A 257 -10.13 -1.38 -17.53
CA ASP A 257 -10.39 -2.81 -17.59
C ASP A 257 -11.08 -3.32 -16.31
N GLN A 258 -12.41 -3.23 -16.28
CA GLN A 258 -13.21 -3.71 -15.16
C GLN A 258 -13.04 -5.22 -14.95
N ASN A 259 -12.89 -6.01 -16.05
CA ASN A 259 -12.70 -7.45 -15.94
C ASN A 259 -11.39 -7.80 -15.26
N ALA A 260 -10.29 -7.11 -15.60
CA ALA A 260 -9.01 -7.28 -14.91
C ALA A 260 -9.13 -6.92 -13.43
N SER A 261 -9.79 -5.80 -13.08
CA SER A 261 -10.05 -5.40 -11.70
C SER A 261 -10.86 -6.48 -10.95
N ASP A 262 -11.92 -7.02 -11.54
CA ASP A 262 -12.75 -8.08 -10.95
C ASP A 262 -11.95 -9.38 -10.71
N VAL A 263 -11.05 -9.73 -11.63
CA VAL A 263 -10.13 -10.88 -11.47
C VAL A 263 -9.22 -10.66 -10.26
N LEU A 264 -8.66 -9.45 -10.07
CA LEU A 264 -7.82 -9.14 -8.91
C LEU A 264 -8.60 -9.27 -7.59
N TRP A 265 -9.87 -8.84 -7.55
CA TRP A 265 -10.70 -9.02 -6.36
C TRP A 265 -10.99 -10.50 -6.07
N LYS A 266 -11.24 -11.32 -7.10
CA LYS A 266 -11.39 -12.78 -6.95
C LYS A 266 -10.09 -13.43 -6.45
N LEU A 267 -8.93 -13.04 -6.99
CA LEU A 267 -7.62 -13.50 -6.49
C LEU A 267 -7.41 -13.13 -5.02
N ALA A 268 -7.85 -11.96 -4.59
CA ALA A 268 -7.82 -11.55 -3.18
C ALA A 268 -8.85 -12.30 -2.31
N GLY A 269 -9.67 -13.19 -2.91
CA GLY A 269 -10.66 -14.03 -2.22
C GLY A 269 -11.97 -13.32 -1.90
N TYR A 270 -12.32 -12.26 -2.63
CA TYR A 270 -13.62 -11.61 -2.51
C TYR A 270 -14.58 -12.14 -3.59
N SER A 271 -15.81 -12.46 -3.20
CA SER A 271 -16.85 -12.94 -4.13
C SER A 271 -17.46 -11.82 -5.00
N LYS A 272 -17.34 -10.59 -4.55
CA LYS A 272 -17.75 -9.34 -5.23
C LYS A 272 -16.76 -8.23 -4.90
N VAL A 273 -16.71 -7.17 -5.70
CA VAL A 273 -15.95 -5.98 -5.38
C VAL A 273 -16.49 -5.35 -4.09
N PRO A 274 -15.70 -5.24 -3.01
CA PRO A 274 -16.18 -4.72 -1.73
C PRO A 274 -16.34 -3.20 -1.77
N THR A 275 -17.13 -2.68 -0.83
CA THR A 275 -17.18 -1.25 -0.51
C THR A 275 -16.06 -0.87 0.45
N ILE A 276 -15.80 0.43 0.59
CA ILE A 276 -14.86 0.98 1.57
C ILE A 276 -15.32 0.66 3.00
N ASP A 277 -16.64 0.63 3.27
CA ASP A 277 -17.18 0.20 4.57
C ASP A 277 -16.81 -1.26 4.88
N GLU A 278 -17.06 -2.18 3.93
CA GLU A 278 -16.71 -3.61 4.07
C GLU A 278 -15.20 -3.80 4.31
N LEU A 279 -14.34 -3.11 3.55
CA LEU A 279 -12.89 -3.15 3.74
C LEU A 279 -12.44 -2.56 5.09
N SER A 280 -13.07 -1.48 5.53
CA SER A 280 -12.77 -0.83 6.81
C SER A 280 -13.13 -1.73 7.98
N GLN A 281 -14.31 -2.35 7.95
CA GLN A 281 -14.74 -3.31 8.98
C GLN A 281 -13.80 -4.51 9.07
N GLU A 282 -13.37 -5.08 7.92
CA GLU A 282 -12.47 -6.25 7.89
C GLU A 282 -11.13 -5.93 8.55
N PHE A 283 -10.47 -4.84 8.16
CA PHE A 283 -9.14 -4.56 8.70
C PHE A 283 -9.17 -4.08 10.15
N ILE A 284 -10.21 -3.33 10.56
CA ILE A 284 -10.39 -2.88 11.96
C ILE A 284 -10.70 -4.05 12.88
N ALA A 285 -11.51 -5.01 12.44
CA ALA A 285 -11.74 -6.25 13.18
C ALA A 285 -10.45 -7.05 13.38
N THR A 286 -9.56 -7.06 12.39
CA THR A 286 -8.23 -7.66 12.49
C THR A 286 -7.34 -6.90 13.48
N ASP A 287 -7.33 -5.56 13.44
CA ASP A 287 -6.56 -4.73 14.38
C ASP A 287 -7.00 -4.96 15.85
N ARG A 288 -8.30 -5.06 16.10
CA ARG A 288 -8.84 -5.36 17.45
C ARG A 288 -8.37 -6.73 17.97
N LYS A 289 -8.41 -7.78 17.14
CA LYS A 289 -7.93 -9.12 17.50
C LYS A 289 -6.44 -9.14 17.84
N LEU A 290 -5.62 -8.41 17.08
CA LEU A 290 -4.18 -8.32 17.31
C LEU A 290 -3.86 -7.51 18.56
N GLY A 291 -4.59 -6.42 18.83
CA GLY A 291 -4.43 -5.62 20.05
C GLY A 291 -4.72 -6.40 21.33
N SER A 292 -5.76 -7.25 21.33
CA SER A 292 -6.10 -8.08 22.49
C SER A 292 -5.08 -9.18 22.81
N THR A 293 -4.28 -9.61 21.83
CA THR A 293 -3.19 -10.60 22.05
C THR A 293 -1.90 -9.97 22.55
N ASP A 294 -1.66 -8.70 22.28
CA ASP A 294 -0.48 -7.97 22.75
C ASP A 294 -0.60 -7.52 24.22
N GLU A 295 -1.85 -7.34 24.72
CA GLU A 295 -2.13 -6.98 26.13
C GLU A 295 -2.07 -8.21 27.09
N GLN A 296 -1.97 -9.43 26.56
CA GLN A 296 -1.90 -10.67 27.35
C GLN A 296 -0.47 -11.25 27.45
N LYS A 297 0.53 -10.55 26.92
CA LYS A 297 1.96 -10.90 27.03
C LYS A 297 2.71 -9.90 27.89
#